data_30a29c15790d3c8ad0a28712c68bf252
#
_entry.id   30a29c15790d3c8ad0a28712c68bf252
#
_cell.length_a   1.000
_cell.length_b   1.000
_cell.length_c   1.000
_cell.angle_alpha   90.00
_cell.angle_beta   90.00
_cell.angle_gamma   90.00
#
_symmetry.space_group_name_H-M   'P 1'
#
loop_
_entity.id
_entity.type
_entity.pdbx_description
1 polymer ?
#
loop_
_entity_poly.entity_id
_entity_poly.type
_entity_poly.pdbx_seq_one_letter_code
_entity_poly.pdbx_strand_id
1 'polypeptide(L)'
;NLGLSPVQDFEKTFARKLDSTQYFYNRDVGTLSLSQPLQTDEVLAIAYQYSYRGKIFQVGEFSQDIPPDSSSATQKVLFLKLLKATSQRTNLPIWDLMLKNVYTIGYGTLSPADFKLDVLYQEPGLGAKRYAPFGDKNQGAPIISLINLDRLNSQNDPQPDGVFDYVEGY
;
A
#
# COMPACT_ATOMS: atom_id res chain seq x y z
N ASN A 1 10.01 31.23 -3.63
CA ASN A 1 9.33 30.43 -4.66
C ASN A 1 10.06 29.09 -4.75
N LEU A 2 9.43 28.00 -4.31
CA LEU A 2 10.06 26.67 -4.25
C LEU A 2 10.09 25.96 -5.62
N GLY A 3 9.58 26.60 -6.68
CA GLY A 3 9.56 26.01 -8.03
C GLY A 3 8.64 24.80 -8.18
N LEU A 4 7.69 24.61 -7.24
CA LEU A 4 6.76 23.47 -7.26
C LEU A 4 5.62 23.72 -8.25
N SER A 5 5.27 22.71 -9.01
CA SER A 5 4.18 22.73 -10.00
C SER A 5 2.92 22.06 -9.43
N PRO A 6 1.74 22.72 -9.55
CA PRO A 6 0.47 22.11 -9.17
C PRO A 6 0.23 20.79 -9.91
N VAL A 7 -0.44 19.84 -9.27
CA VAL A 7 -0.80 18.50 -9.79
C VAL A 7 0.41 17.56 -9.94
N GLN A 8 1.60 18.08 -10.13
CA GLN A 8 2.82 17.28 -10.22
C GLN A 8 3.47 17.11 -8.84
N ASP A 9 3.68 18.23 -8.13
CA ASP A 9 4.42 18.28 -6.89
C ASP A 9 3.50 18.46 -5.67
N PHE A 10 2.32 19.04 -5.85
CA PHE A 10 1.33 19.23 -4.79
C PHE A 10 -0.09 19.33 -5.32
N GLU A 11 -1.06 18.99 -4.47
CA GLU A 11 -2.48 19.28 -4.66
C GLU A 11 -2.99 20.16 -3.53
N LYS A 12 -3.83 21.15 -3.87
CA LYS A 12 -4.49 22.02 -2.90
C LYS A 12 -5.98 21.71 -2.88
N THR A 13 -6.46 21.20 -1.76
CA THR A 13 -7.85 20.82 -1.57
C THR A 13 -8.29 21.00 -0.13
N PHE A 14 -9.58 20.87 0.12
CA PHE A 14 -10.13 20.79 1.47
C PHE A 14 -10.03 19.35 1.97
N ALA A 15 -9.56 19.19 3.21
CA ALA A 15 -9.41 17.88 3.82
C ALA A 15 -10.16 17.83 5.16
N ARG A 16 -10.65 16.65 5.50
CA ARG A 16 -11.17 16.32 6.82
C ARG A 16 -10.23 15.32 7.50
N LYS A 17 -10.06 15.45 8.79
CA LYS A 17 -9.34 14.45 9.58
C LYS A 17 -10.22 13.21 9.72
N LEU A 18 -9.63 12.04 9.46
CA LEU A 18 -10.25 10.76 9.71
C LEU A 18 -10.19 10.41 11.20
N ASP A 19 -11.26 9.80 11.70
CA ASP A 19 -11.27 9.21 13.04
C ASP A 19 -10.46 7.90 13.06
N SER A 20 -9.96 7.53 14.23
CA SER A 20 -9.15 6.32 14.42
C SER A 20 -9.86 5.02 14.03
N THR A 21 -11.20 5.03 14.00
CA THR A 21 -12.03 3.90 13.56
C THR A 21 -12.13 3.75 12.04
N GLN A 22 -11.74 4.78 11.29
CA GLN A 22 -11.85 4.83 9.83
C GLN A 22 -10.60 4.33 9.11
N TYR A 23 -9.53 4.06 9.84
CA TYR A 23 -8.30 3.51 9.28
C TYR A 23 -7.61 2.56 10.26
N PHE A 24 -6.80 1.68 9.72
CA PHE A 24 -5.92 0.79 10.45
C PHE A 24 -4.48 1.00 9.99
N TYR A 25 -3.60 1.23 10.95
CA TYR A 25 -2.17 1.36 10.70
C TYR A 25 -1.43 0.13 11.23
N ASN A 26 -0.89 -0.67 10.33
CA ASN A 26 -0.01 -1.77 10.68
C ASN A 26 1.40 -1.23 10.86
N ARG A 27 1.87 -1.24 12.11
CA ARG A 27 3.15 -0.67 12.49
C ARG A 27 4.34 -1.50 12.02
N ASP A 28 4.20 -2.80 11.98
CA ASP A 28 5.29 -3.73 11.68
C ASP A 28 5.63 -3.72 10.18
N VAL A 29 4.63 -3.58 9.37
CA VAL A 29 4.77 -3.52 7.90
C VAL A 29 4.79 -2.08 7.38
N GLY A 30 4.35 -1.11 8.18
CA GLY A 30 4.26 0.29 7.80
C GLY A 30 3.16 0.58 6.79
N THR A 31 2.05 -0.16 6.85
CA THR A 31 0.93 -0.01 5.92
C THR A 31 -0.26 0.68 6.56
N LEU A 32 -0.97 1.47 5.78
CA LEU A 32 -2.21 2.14 6.16
C LEU A 32 -3.37 1.57 5.35
N SER A 33 -4.37 1.05 6.04
CA SER A 33 -5.60 0.54 5.43
C SER A 33 -6.79 1.41 5.85
N LEU A 34 -7.69 1.68 4.92
CA LEU A 34 -8.92 2.42 5.19
C LEU A 34 -10.09 1.45 5.36
N SER A 35 -11.00 1.75 6.30
CA SER A 35 -12.22 0.96 6.51
C SER A 35 -13.20 1.07 5.34
N GLN A 36 -13.11 2.16 4.57
CA GLN A 36 -13.90 2.38 3.36
C GLN A 36 -12.98 2.75 2.20
N PRO A 37 -13.23 2.24 0.98
CA PRO A 37 -12.46 2.59 -0.18
C PRO A 37 -12.64 4.07 -0.53
N LEU A 38 -11.55 4.71 -0.98
CA LEU A 38 -11.59 6.08 -1.48
C LEU A 38 -12.24 6.13 -2.86
N GLN A 39 -13.00 7.18 -3.09
CA GLN A 39 -13.49 7.51 -4.42
C GLN A 39 -12.30 7.91 -5.33
N THR A 40 -12.52 7.88 -6.64
CA THR A 40 -11.47 8.18 -7.61
C THR A 40 -10.95 9.62 -7.50
N ASP A 41 -11.82 10.56 -7.15
CA ASP A 41 -11.54 11.99 -6.97
C ASP A 41 -11.09 12.38 -5.56
N GLU A 42 -11.12 11.45 -4.60
CA GLU A 42 -10.61 11.70 -3.25
C GLU A 42 -9.10 11.57 -3.17
N VAL A 43 -8.49 12.42 -2.35
CA VAL A 43 -7.07 12.39 -2.01
C VAL A 43 -6.87 11.84 -0.60
N LEU A 44 -5.75 11.17 -0.38
CA LEU A 44 -5.32 10.73 0.95
C LEU A 44 -3.99 11.35 1.30
N ALA A 45 -3.92 11.98 2.45
CA ALA A 45 -2.70 12.58 2.97
C ALA A 45 -2.52 12.26 4.46
N ILE A 46 -1.29 12.30 4.93
CA ILE A 46 -0.92 11.97 6.31
C ILE A 46 0.09 12.97 6.87
N ALA A 47 0.02 13.18 8.17
CA ALA A 47 1.12 13.75 8.97
C ALA A 47 1.49 12.75 10.07
N TYR A 48 2.78 12.55 10.30
CA TYR A 48 3.26 11.64 11.33
C TYR A 48 4.63 12.05 11.87
N GLN A 49 4.95 11.54 13.06
CA GLN A 49 6.29 11.64 13.63
C GLN A 49 6.89 10.25 13.81
N TYR A 50 8.19 10.17 13.65
CA TYR A 50 8.94 8.96 13.95
C TYR A 50 10.27 9.30 14.64
N SER A 51 10.78 8.36 15.41
CA SER A 51 12.10 8.48 16.03
C SER A 51 13.11 7.58 15.33
N TYR A 52 14.28 8.13 15.04
CA TYR A 52 15.39 7.36 14.49
C TYR A 52 16.69 7.79 15.16
N ARG A 53 17.42 6.86 15.72
CA ARG A 53 18.69 7.08 16.45
C ARG A 53 18.57 8.19 17.51
N GLY A 54 17.47 8.19 18.28
CA GLY A 54 17.22 9.17 19.33
C GLY A 54 16.81 10.57 18.86
N LYS A 55 16.63 10.79 17.57
CA LYS A 55 16.10 12.03 16.98
C LYS A 55 14.66 11.84 16.55
N ILE A 56 13.85 12.88 16.74
CA ILE A 56 12.46 12.91 16.28
C ILE A 56 12.41 13.63 14.94
N PHE A 57 11.73 13.01 14.00
CA PHE A 57 11.46 13.56 12.67
C PHE A 57 9.96 13.69 12.49
N GLN A 58 9.54 14.78 11.88
CA GLN A 58 8.14 15.05 11.54
C GLN A 58 7.98 15.15 10.04
N VAL A 59 6.94 14.51 9.52
CA VAL A 59 6.52 14.58 8.13
C VAL A 59 5.10 15.14 8.10
N GLY A 60 4.91 16.25 7.40
CA GLY A 60 3.65 17.00 7.41
C GLY A 60 3.46 17.84 8.68
N GLU A 61 2.41 18.64 8.70
CA GLU A 61 2.04 19.52 9.82
C GLU A 61 0.82 18.95 10.53
N PHE A 62 0.82 19.00 11.86
CA PHE A 62 -0.35 18.62 12.64
C PHE A 62 -1.31 19.83 12.79
N SER A 63 -2.61 19.56 12.67
CA SER A 63 -3.64 20.60 12.82
C SER A 63 -3.61 21.30 14.17
N GLN A 64 -3.14 20.62 15.21
CA GLN A 64 -3.01 21.18 16.55
C GLN A 64 -1.80 22.11 16.71
N ASP A 65 -0.83 22.03 15.82
CA ASP A 65 0.38 22.89 15.84
C ASP A 65 0.11 24.27 15.20
N ILE A 66 -1.04 24.40 14.52
CA ILE A 66 -1.46 25.67 13.92
C ILE A 66 -2.34 26.43 14.91
N PRO A 67 -1.90 27.58 15.42
CA PRO A 67 -2.72 28.36 16.34
C PRO A 67 -4.05 28.74 15.70
N PRO A 68 -5.17 28.67 16.44
CA PRO A 68 -6.44 29.18 15.96
C PRO A 68 -6.29 30.68 15.71
N ASP A 69 -6.48 31.08 14.47
CA ASP A 69 -6.33 32.48 14.09
C ASP A 69 -7.70 33.16 14.12
N SER A 70 -7.86 34.09 15.05
CA SER A 70 -9.08 34.88 15.19
C SER A 70 -9.07 36.16 14.32
N SER A 71 -7.99 36.46 13.62
CA SER A 71 -7.81 37.80 13.05
C SER A 71 -7.25 37.89 11.64
N SER A 72 -6.88 36.79 10.99
CA SER A 72 -6.26 36.91 9.66
C SER A 72 -7.21 36.58 8.50
N ALA A 73 -7.26 37.51 7.56
CA ALA A 73 -7.93 37.33 6.27
C ALA A 73 -7.22 36.30 5.35
N THR A 74 -6.12 35.72 5.78
CA THR A 74 -5.36 34.74 5.04
C THR A 74 -5.69 33.32 5.49
N GLN A 75 -6.26 32.56 4.58
CA GLN A 75 -6.55 31.14 4.80
C GLN A 75 -5.23 30.38 5.07
N LYS A 76 -5.09 29.79 6.25
CA LYS A 76 -3.96 28.93 6.57
C LYS A 76 -4.08 27.60 5.84
N VAL A 77 -2.96 27.13 5.35
CA VAL A 77 -2.86 25.88 4.59
C VAL A 77 -1.95 24.92 5.39
N LEU A 78 -2.42 23.70 5.59
CA LEU A 78 -1.65 22.61 6.18
C LEU A 78 -0.85 21.90 5.10
N PHE A 79 0.43 21.68 5.34
CA PHE A 79 1.27 20.85 4.47
C PHE A 79 1.26 19.41 4.96
N LEU A 80 0.74 18.51 4.15
CA LEU A 80 0.61 17.09 4.45
C LEU A 80 1.37 16.26 3.43
N LYS A 81 1.83 15.07 3.83
CA LYS A 81 2.40 14.10 2.90
C LYS A 81 1.28 13.41 2.16
N LEU A 82 1.23 13.60 0.84
CA LEU A 82 0.26 12.97 -0.03
C LEU A 82 0.56 11.47 -0.18
N LEU A 83 -0.45 10.61 0.03
CA LEU A 83 -0.37 9.16 -0.16
C LEU A 83 -1.13 8.70 -1.42
N LYS A 84 -2.26 9.32 -1.72
CA LYS A 84 -3.03 9.11 -2.96
C LYS A 84 -3.42 10.45 -3.53
N ALA A 85 -3.08 10.69 -4.78
CA ALA A 85 -3.47 11.86 -5.56
C ALA A 85 -4.80 11.62 -6.30
N THR A 86 -5.44 12.69 -6.78
CA THR A 86 -6.59 12.59 -7.69
C THR A 86 -6.20 11.93 -9.01
N SER A 87 -5.00 12.25 -9.51
CA SER A 87 -4.42 11.65 -10.72
C SER A 87 -3.29 10.71 -10.35
N GLN A 88 -3.49 9.42 -10.57
CA GLN A 88 -2.46 8.41 -10.36
C GLN A 88 -1.57 8.32 -11.60
N ARG A 89 -0.38 8.87 -11.50
CA ARG A 89 0.63 8.82 -12.56
C ARG A 89 1.75 7.86 -12.18
N THR A 90 2.01 6.89 -13.02
CA THR A 90 3.02 5.84 -12.80
C THR A 90 4.45 6.34 -12.79
N ASN A 91 4.69 7.53 -13.35
CA ASN A 91 6.01 8.18 -13.41
C ASN A 91 6.32 9.04 -12.17
N LEU A 92 5.37 9.22 -11.26
CA LEU A 92 5.59 10.01 -10.04
C LEU A 92 5.93 9.09 -8.86
N PRO A 93 6.79 9.53 -7.93
CA PRO A 93 7.19 8.73 -6.76
C PRO A 93 6.01 8.30 -5.86
N ILE A 94 4.89 9.03 -5.90
CA ILE A 94 3.68 8.69 -5.15
C ILE A 94 3.12 7.31 -5.57
N TRP A 95 3.35 6.88 -6.81
CA TRP A 95 2.95 5.56 -7.30
C TRP A 95 3.55 4.42 -6.48
N ASP A 96 4.75 4.61 -5.94
CA ASP A 96 5.44 3.59 -5.15
C ASP A 96 4.92 3.46 -3.71
N LEU A 97 4.13 4.43 -3.24
CA LEU A 97 3.48 4.39 -1.93
C LEU A 97 2.23 3.50 -1.90
N MET A 98 1.68 3.17 -3.06
CA MET A 98 0.49 2.33 -3.16
C MET A 98 0.88 0.85 -3.05
N LEU A 99 0.15 0.10 -2.22
CA LEU A 99 0.25 -1.36 -2.23
C LEU A 99 -0.24 -1.89 -3.57
N LYS A 100 0.66 -2.52 -4.30
CA LYS A 100 0.40 -3.16 -5.57
C LYS A 100 0.17 -4.66 -5.31
N ASN A 101 -0.62 -5.31 -6.16
CA ASN A 101 -0.91 -6.74 -6.06
C ASN A 101 -1.64 -7.15 -4.75
N VAL A 102 -2.50 -6.29 -4.25
CA VAL A 102 -3.43 -6.61 -3.15
C VAL A 102 -4.80 -6.91 -3.75
N TYR A 103 -5.28 -8.12 -3.55
CA TYR A 103 -6.52 -8.61 -4.15
C TYR A 103 -7.50 -9.04 -3.07
N THR A 104 -8.77 -8.67 -3.22
CA THR A 104 -9.84 -9.20 -2.37
C THR A 104 -10.19 -10.60 -2.84
N ILE A 105 -10.02 -11.59 -1.98
CA ILE A 105 -10.28 -13.01 -2.28
C ILE A 105 -11.63 -13.50 -1.76
N GLY A 106 -12.43 -12.63 -1.16
CA GLY A 106 -13.77 -12.95 -0.67
C GLY A 106 -14.12 -12.22 0.62
N TYR A 107 -15.32 -12.50 1.10
CA TYR A 107 -15.81 -11.99 2.38
C TYR A 107 -15.96 -13.17 3.34
N GLY A 108 -15.51 -12.99 4.58
CA GLY A 108 -15.63 -13.99 5.62
C GLY A 108 -14.29 -14.41 6.20
N THR A 109 -14.36 -15.26 7.23
CA THR A 109 -13.18 -15.81 7.89
C THR A 109 -12.63 -16.96 7.05
N LEU A 110 -11.42 -16.84 6.59
CA LEU A 110 -10.72 -17.91 5.90
C LEU A 110 -10.02 -18.79 6.91
N SER A 111 -10.16 -20.11 6.77
CA SER A 111 -9.41 -21.08 7.57
C SER A 111 -8.04 -21.31 6.91
N PRO A 112 -6.92 -21.03 7.58
CA PRO A 112 -5.59 -21.30 7.03
C PRO A 112 -5.39 -22.75 6.59
N ALA A 113 -5.98 -23.70 7.33
CA ALA A 113 -5.84 -25.13 7.07
C ALA A 113 -6.52 -25.59 5.76
N ASP A 114 -7.59 -24.89 5.37
CA ASP A 114 -8.37 -25.24 4.18
C ASP A 114 -8.11 -24.29 2.99
N PHE A 115 -7.33 -23.23 3.22
CA PHE A 115 -7.04 -22.23 2.20
C PHE A 115 -6.00 -22.75 1.21
N LYS A 116 -6.38 -22.79 -0.06
CA LYS A 116 -5.48 -23.14 -1.17
C LYS A 116 -5.50 -22.03 -2.21
N LEU A 117 -4.34 -21.51 -2.55
CA LEU A 117 -4.16 -20.54 -3.60
C LEU A 117 -3.20 -21.09 -4.65
N ASP A 118 -3.67 -21.15 -5.88
CA ASP A 118 -2.84 -21.46 -7.06
C ASP A 118 -2.75 -20.22 -7.94
N VAL A 119 -1.56 -19.97 -8.45
CA VAL A 119 -1.32 -18.92 -9.45
C VAL A 119 -1.01 -19.60 -10.78
N LEU A 120 -1.80 -19.27 -11.78
CA LEU A 120 -1.71 -19.89 -13.10
C LEU A 120 -1.30 -18.84 -14.13
N TYR A 121 -0.44 -19.25 -15.04
CA TYR A 121 -0.11 -18.49 -16.23
C TYR A 121 -0.98 -18.94 -17.40
N GLN A 122 -1.59 -18.00 -18.09
CA GLN A 122 -2.41 -18.30 -19.26
C GLN A 122 -2.12 -17.32 -20.42
N GLU A 123 -1.81 -17.86 -21.58
CA GLU A 123 -1.78 -17.13 -22.83
C GLU A 123 -3.11 -17.27 -23.59
N PRO A 124 -3.51 -16.26 -24.37
CA PRO A 124 -4.70 -16.36 -25.21
C PRO A 124 -4.64 -17.60 -26.13
N GLY A 125 -5.67 -18.44 -26.06
CA GLY A 125 -5.75 -19.67 -26.85
C GLY A 125 -4.99 -20.88 -26.32
N LEU A 126 -4.29 -20.76 -25.19
CA LEU A 126 -3.59 -21.87 -24.52
C LEU A 126 -4.21 -22.18 -23.15
N GLY A 127 -4.01 -23.42 -22.70
CA GLY A 127 -4.43 -23.84 -21.37
C GLY A 127 -3.62 -23.17 -20.27
N ALA A 128 -4.23 -22.98 -19.08
CA ALA A 128 -3.55 -22.46 -17.90
C ALA A 128 -2.44 -23.41 -17.43
N LYS A 129 -1.30 -22.85 -17.06
CA LYS A 129 -0.10 -23.58 -16.60
C LYS A 129 0.29 -23.14 -15.19
N ARG A 130 0.63 -24.08 -14.32
CA ARG A 130 1.18 -23.82 -12.97
C ARG A 130 2.67 -23.47 -12.99
N TYR A 131 3.37 -23.87 -14.04
CA TYR A 131 4.81 -23.70 -14.19
C TYR A 131 5.14 -22.70 -15.27
N ALA A 132 6.19 -21.92 -15.06
CA ALA A 132 6.63 -20.92 -16.01
C ALA A 132 7.06 -21.56 -17.33
N PRO A 133 6.47 -21.19 -18.47
CA PRO A 133 6.88 -21.65 -19.80
C PRO A 133 7.98 -20.76 -20.40
N PHE A 134 8.48 -19.76 -19.67
CA PHE A 134 9.36 -18.71 -20.16
C PHE A 134 10.58 -18.52 -19.25
N GLY A 135 11.63 -17.92 -19.81
CA GLY A 135 12.86 -17.57 -19.12
C GLY A 135 13.79 -18.75 -18.86
N ASP A 136 15.01 -18.71 -19.38
CA ASP A 136 15.98 -19.82 -19.32
C ASP A 136 16.26 -20.30 -17.89
N LYS A 137 16.25 -19.38 -16.92
CA LYS A 137 16.50 -19.70 -15.49
C LYS A 137 15.25 -20.10 -14.72
N ASN A 138 14.08 -19.71 -15.18
CA ASN A 138 12.80 -19.86 -14.48
C ASN A 138 11.88 -20.90 -15.12
N GLN A 139 12.29 -21.47 -16.24
CA GLN A 139 11.50 -22.46 -16.96
C GLN A 139 11.26 -23.69 -16.07
N GLY A 140 9.99 -24.06 -15.93
CA GLY A 140 9.57 -25.16 -15.08
C GLY A 140 9.45 -24.84 -13.58
N ALA A 141 9.74 -23.60 -13.16
CA ALA A 141 9.49 -23.17 -11.79
C ALA A 141 7.99 -22.90 -11.57
N PRO A 142 7.46 -23.21 -10.36
CA PRO A 142 6.07 -22.85 -10.02
C PRO A 142 5.88 -21.33 -10.09
N ILE A 143 4.77 -20.88 -10.71
CA ILE A 143 4.50 -19.44 -10.81
C ILE A 143 4.36 -18.80 -9.42
N ILE A 144 3.77 -19.50 -8.47
CA ILE A 144 3.59 -19.03 -7.09
C ILE A 144 4.92 -18.71 -6.41
N SER A 145 5.96 -19.51 -6.64
CA SER A 145 7.30 -19.28 -6.08
C SER A 145 7.98 -18.08 -6.76
N LEU A 146 7.77 -17.88 -8.07
CA LEU A 146 8.35 -16.77 -8.82
C LEU A 146 7.83 -15.40 -8.37
N ILE A 147 6.61 -15.34 -7.87
CA ILE A 147 6.00 -14.10 -7.33
C ILE A 147 6.17 -13.98 -5.81
N ASN A 148 7.00 -14.83 -5.21
CA ASN A 148 7.33 -14.84 -3.78
C ASN A 148 6.14 -15.09 -2.83
N LEU A 149 5.18 -15.88 -3.23
CA LEU A 149 4.07 -16.33 -2.38
C LEU A 149 4.29 -17.75 -1.83
N ASP A 150 5.47 -18.33 -2.07
CA ASP A 150 5.91 -19.64 -1.63
C ASP A 150 7.41 -19.50 -1.34
N ARG A 151 7.75 -19.24 -0.09
CA ARG A 151 9.11 -19.07 0.41
C ARG A 151 9.46 -20.05 1.53
N LEU A 152 8.42 -20.59 2.16
CA LEU A 152 8.53 -21.45 3.33
C LEU A 152 8.01 -22.84 2.98
N ASN A 153 8.53 -23.85 3.69
CA ASN A 153 7.96 -25.18 3.65
C ASN A 153 6.92 -25.36 4.78
N SER A 154 6.31 -26.50 4.83
CA SER A 154 5.33 -26.85 5.88
C SER A 154 5.89 -26.81 7.31
N GLN A 155 7.19 -26.73 7.50
CA GLN A 155 7.88 -26.57 8.80
C GLN A 155 8.27 -25.10 9.09
N ASN A 156 7.92 -24.15 8.21
CA ASN A 156 8.35 -22.75 8.23
C ASN A 156 9.86 -22.53 8.00
N ASP A 157 10.55 -23.48 7.39
CA ASP A 157 11.92 -23.26 6.94
C ASP A 157 11.93 -22.50 5.60
N PRO A 158 12.97 -21.70 5.31
CA PRO A 158 13.06 -20.89 4.10
C PRO A 158 13.36 -21.72 2.84
N GLN A 159 12.44 -22.58 2.47
CA GLN A 159 12.51 -23.46 1.30
C GLN A 159 11.14 -23.58 0.64
N PRO A 160 10.97 -23.14 -0.62
CA PRO A 160 9.71 -23.27 -1.36
C PRO A 160 9.30 -24.74 -1.50
N ASP A 161 8.02 -25.03 -1.26
CA ASP A 161 7.43 -26.36 -1.40
C ASP A 161 6.30 -26.46 -2.45
N GLY A 162 6.03 -25.37 -3.16
CA GLY A 162 5.00 -25.28 -4.20
C GLY A 162 3.61 -24.95 -3.65
N VAL A 163 3.50 -24.65 -2.35
CA VAL A 163 2.25 -24.32 -1.68
C VAL A 163 2.29 -22.84 -1.26
N PHE A 164 1.12 -22.21 -1.20
CA PHE A 164 0.98 -20.83 -0.75
C PHE A 164 1.32 -20.70 0.74
N ASP A 165 2.20 -19.77 1.06
CA ASP A 165 2.52 -19.41 2.45
C ASP A 165 1.40 -18.56 3.03
N TYR A 166 0.53 -19.19 3.82
CA TYR A 166 -0.49 -18.44 4.53
C TYR A 166 0.10 -17.80 5.78
N VAL A 167 0.21 -16.48 5.74
CA VAL A 167 0.60 -15.68 6.91
C VAL A 167 -0.63 -14.92 7.37
N GLU A 168 -1.05 -15.13 8.61
CA GLU A 168 -2.16 -14.36 9.18
C GLU A 168 -1.78 -12.87 9.19
N GLY A 169 -2.53 -12.08 8.44
CA GLY A 169 -2.45 -10.63 8.52
C GLY A 169 -3.08 -10.15 9.82
N TYR A 170 -2.37 -9.32 10.54
CA TYR A 170 -2.88 -8.65 11.74
C TYR A 170 -3.82 -7.52 11.34
#